data_2cdc42bf2c5b19f225bb2a552374036c
#
_entry.id   2cdc42bf2c5b19f225bb2a552374036c
#
_cell.length_a   1.000
_cell.length_b   1.000
_cell.length_c   1.000
_cell.angle_alpha   90.00
_cell.angle_beta   90.00
_cell.angle_gamma   90.00
#
_symmetry.space_group_name_H-M   'P 1'
#
loop_
_entity.id
_entity.type
_entity.pdbx_description
1 polymer ?
#
loop_
_entity_poly.entity_id
_entity_poly.type
_entity_poly.pdbx_seq_one_letter_code
_entity_poly.pdbx_strand_id
1 'polypeptide(L)'
;MVDTSVLVAGISGFKNVYVAGRVASADVLYRWANEDHFIWLITEEILNEYKEILNRRHVRSPLIGQIICLIRERAESVEVHSSIELSPDPDDNPFCLCAERGKADFIVTLNPKDFPQDRLKAKVLSPTRLD
;
A
#
# COMPACT_ATOMS: atom_id res chain seq x y z
N MET A 1 -3.64 4.94 2.03
CA MET A 1 -3.61 3.47 2.09
C MET A 1 -3.07 2.92 0.78
N VAL A 2 -2.04 2.11 0.85
CA VAL A 2 -1.36 1.55 -0.32
C VAL A 2 -1.53 0.03 -0.32
N ASP A 3 -2.15 -0.49 -1.38
CA ASP A 3 -2.32 -1.93 -1.55
C ASP A 3 -0.97 -2.60 -1.88
N THR A 4 -0.83 -3.85 -1.49
CA THR A 4 0.38 -4.65 -1.71
C THR A 4 0.81 -4.67 -3.17
N SER A 5 -0.15 -4.70 -4.11
CA SER A 5 0.14 -4.70 -5.55
C SER A 5 0.98 -3.50 -5.98
N VAL A 6 0.69 -2.31 -5.43
CA VAL A 6 1.44 -1.09 -5.73
C VAL A 6 2.84 -1.14 -5.12
N LEU A 7 2.97 -1.64 -3.89
CA LEU A 7 4.27 -1.79 -3.25
C LEU A 7 5.18 -2.71 -4.05
N VAL A 8 4.68 -3.88 -4.44
CA VAL A 8 5.46 -4.87 -5.20
C VAL A 8 5.88 -4.31 -6.56
N ALA A 9 4.93 -3.73 -7.31
CA ALA A 9 5.23 -3.14 -8.62
C ALA A 9 6.18 -1.96 -8.49
N GLY A 10 6.03 -1.14 -7.45
CA GLY A 10 6.91 -0.01 -7.20
C GLY A 10 8.33 -0.43 -6.88
N ILE A 11 8.52 -1.44 -6.04
CA ILE A 11 9.84 -1.98 -5.72
C ILE A 11 10.52 -2.52 -6.98
N SER A 12 9.76 -3.21 -7.84
CA SER A 12 10.29 -3.69 -9.13
C SER A 12 10.75 -2.54 -10.02
N GLY A 13 10.08 -1.39 -9.95
CA GLY A 13 10.45 -0.19 -10.69
C GLY A 13 11.76 0.45 -10.24
N PHE A 14 12.25 0.12 -9.03
CA PHE A 14 13.54 0.58 -8.51
C PHE A 14 14.68 -0.40 -8.74
N LYS A 15 14.42 -1.48 -9.47
CA LYS A 15 15.38 -2.56 -9.65
C LYS A 15 16.69 -2.12 -10.33
N ASN A 16 16.61 -1.11 -11.19
CA ASN A 16 17.77 -0.49 -11.82
C ASN A 16 17.88 0.95 -11.35
N VAL A 17 17.70 1.91 -12.24
CA VAL A 17 17.69 3.34 -11.90
C VAL A 17 16.25 3.83 -11.96
N TYR A 18 15.80 4.50 -10.90
CA TYR A 18 14.48 5.12 -10.88
C TYR A 18 14.41 6.23 -11.93
N VAL A 19 13.37 6.20 -12.76
CA VAL A 19 13.08 7.24 -13.76
C VAL A 19 11.63 7.70 -13.56
N ALA A 20 11.43 8.99 -13.27
CA ALA A 20 10.10 9.55 -13.08
C ALA A 20 9.22 9.32 -14.31
N GLY A 21 7.96 8.91 -14.05
CA GLY A 21 6.96 8.70 -15.10
C GLY A 21 7.04 7.34 -15.80
N ARG A 22 8.06 6.54 -15.53
CA ARG A 22 8.24 5.24 -16.20
C ARG A 22 7.36 4.15 -15.62
N VAL A 23 7.29 4.06 -14.30
CA VAL A 23 6.46 3.10 -13.57
C VAL A 23 5.63 3.87 -12.55
N ALA A 24 4.31 3.91 -12.74
CA ALA A 24 3.42 4.70 -11.88
C ALA A 24 3.50 4.29 -10.41
N SER A 25 3.58 2.98 -10.13
CA SER A 25 3.72 2.49 -8.75
C SER A 25 5.03 2.94 -8.11
N ALA A 26 6.14 3.00 -8.87
CA ALA A 26 7.41 3.51 -8.39
C ALA A 26 7.31 5.01 -8.08
N ASP A 27 6.60 5.76 -8.90
CA ASP A 27 6.36 7.19 -8.66
C ASP A 27 5.61 7.42 -7.33
N VAL A 28 4.62 6.59 -7.03
CA VAL A 28 3.88 6.66 -5.76
C VAL A 28 4.84 6.50 -4.58
N LEU A 29 5.69 5.49 -4.61
CA LEU A 29 6.66 5.24 -3.54
C LEU A 29 7.69 6.35 -3.43
N TYR A 30 8.21 6.83 -4.56
CA TYR A 30 9.20 7.89 -4.59
C TYR A 30 8.64 9.20 -4.00
N ARG A 31 7.44 9.58 -4.40
CA ARG A 31 6.79 10.80 -3.90
C ARG A 31 6.52 10.72 -2.40
N TRP A 32 6.10 9.55 -1.93
CA TRP A 32 5.92 9.36 -0.48
C TRP A 32 7.24 9.49 0.27
N ALA A 33 8.27 8.79 -0.19
CA ALA A 33 9.55 8.73 0.51
C ALA A 33 10.32 10.06 0.48
N ASN A 34 10.23 10.82 -0.62
CA ASN A 34 11.04 12.01 -0.84
C ASN A 34 10.29 13.33 -0.77
N GLU A 35 8.98 13.31 -1.00
CA GLU A 35 8.18 14.53 -1.12
C GLU A 35 7.04 14.61 -0.10
N ASP A 36 6.90 13.62 0.77
CA ASP A 36 5.79 13.53 1.74
C ASP A 36 4.41 13.77 1.08
N HIS A 37 4.22 13.21 -0.11
CA HIS A 37 3.08 13.49 -0.97
C HIS A 37 1.73 13.07 -0.35
N PHE A 38 1.74 12.07 0.52
CA PHE A 38 0.54 11.60 1.22
C PHE A 38 0.93 10.93 2.54
N ILE A 39 -0.07 10.68 3.40
CA ILE A 39 0.10 9.92 4.64
C ILE A 39 -0.22 8.47 4.35
N TRP A 40 0.75 7.58 4.55
CA TRP A 40 0.58 6.14 4.37
C TRP A 40 0.05 5.54 5.66
N LEU A 41 -1.11 4.89 5.60
CA LEU A 41 -1.72 4.22 6.74
C LEU A 41 -1.36 2.73 6.73
N ILE A 42 -1.05 2.19 7.89
CA ILE A 42 -0.68 0.79 8.06
C ILE A 42 -1.32 0.19 9.32
N THR A 43 -1.39 -1.15 9.33
CA THR A 43 -1.61 -1.95 10.52
C THR A 43 -0.50 -3.00 10.61
N GLU A 44 -0.35 -3.65 11.76
CA GLU A 44 0.64 -4.75 11.87
C GLU A 44 0.31 -5.90 10.92
N GLU A 45 -0.98 -6.20 10.74
CA GLU A 45 -1.41 -7.23 9.79
C GLU A 45 -0.97 -6.89 8.36
N ILE A 46 -1.15 -5.64 7.94
CA ILE A 46 -0.74 -5.17 6.62
C ILE A 46 0.78 -5.24 6.45
N LEU A 47 1.55 -4.82 7.47
CA LEU A 47 3.00 -4.93 7.42
C LEU A 47 3.46 -6.37 7.26
N ASN A 48 2.82 -7.30 7.97
CA ASN A 48 3.14 -8.72 7.84
C ASN A 48 2.82 -9.24 6.43
N GLU A 49 1.72 -8.79 5.84
CA GLU A 49 1.39 -9.15 4.45
C GLU A 49 2.42 -8.59 3.47
N TYR A 50 2.85 -7.35 3.63
CA TYR A 50 3.91 -6.78 2.80
C TYR A 50 5.17 -7.64 2.84
N LYS A 51 5.62 -8.02 4.05
CA LYS A 51 6.80 -8.89 4.23
C LYS A 51 6.64 -10.21 3.51
N GLU A 52 5.49 -10.86 3.70
CA GLU A 52 5.21 -12.17 3.12
C GLU A 52 5.24 -12.12 1.59
N ILE A 53 4.55 -11.16 1.00
CA ILE A 53 4.48 -11.04 -0.46
C ILE A 53 5.84 -10.66 -1.06
N LEU A 54 6.57 -9.74 -0.44
CA LEU A 54 7.91 -9.38 -0.90
C LEU A 54 8.84 -10.59 -0.86
N ASN A 55 8.75 -11.42 0.19
CA ASN A 55 9.52 -12.64 0.29
C ASN A 55 9.14 -13.65 -0.81
N ARG A 56 7.86 -13.82 -1.08
CA ARG A 56 7.37 -14.70 -2.16
C ARG A 56 7.85 -14.24 -3.54
N ARG A 57 8.03 -12.94 -3.72
CA ARG A 57 8.51 -12.34 -4.98
C ARG A 57 10.04 -12.32 -5.06
N HIS A 58 10.70 -13.02 -4.14
CA HIS A 58 12.16 -13.17 -4.11
C HIS A 58 12.92 -11.84 -3.96
N VAL A 59 12.32 -10.87 -3.29
CA VAL A 59 13.03 -9.65 -2.91
C VAL A 59 14.06 -10.02 -1.84
N ARG A 60 15.26 -9.47 -1.92
CA ARG A 60 16.35 -9.80 -1.00
C ARG A 60 15.98 -9.43 0.43
N SER A 61 16.26 -10.33 1.38
CA SER A 61 15.91 -10.13 2.80
C SER A 61 16.40 -8.81 3.39
N PRO A 62 17.66 -8.35 3.15
CA PRO A 62 18.09 -7.05 3.65
C PRO A 62 17.25 -5.90 3.11
N LEU A 63 16.84 -5.97 1.84
CA LEU A 63 16.01 -4.94 1.21
C LEU A 63 14.61 -4.94 1.82
N ILE A 64 14.01 -6.12 2.04
CA ILE A 64 12.71 -6.25 2.72
C ILE A 64 12.78 -5.58 4.09
N GLY A 65 13.81 -5.86 4.88
CA GLY A 65 14.00 -5.26 6.19
C GLY A 65 14.07 -3.74 6.14
N GLN A 66 14.81 -3.20 5.17
CA GLN A 66 14.93 -1.75 4.98
C GLN A 66 13.60 -1.11 4.60
N ILE A 67 12.85 -1.72 3.69
CA ILE A 67 11.55 -1.23 3.25
C ILE A 67 10.55 -1.20 4.41
N ILE A 68 10.43 -2.32 5.13
CA ILE A 68 9.49 -2.43 6.25
C ILE A 68 9.87 -1.47 7.37
N CYS A 69 11.15 -1.32 7.66
CA CYS A 69 11.63 -0.38 8.67
C CYS A 69 11.27 1.07 8.30
N LEU A 70 11.48 1.45 7.05
CA LEU A 70 11.13 2.79 6.55
C LEU A 70 9.63 3.05 6.66
N ILE A 71 8.81 2.08 6.25
CA ILE A 71 7.36 2.21 6.34
C ILE A 71 6.93 2.33 7.80
N ARG A 72 7.46 1.47 8.68
CA ARG A 72 7.13 1.50 10.11
C ARG A 72 7.48 2.83 10.77
N GLU A 73 8.59 3.43 10.40
CA GLU A 73 9.04 4.70 10.97
C GLU A 73 8.22 5.89 10.50
N ARG A 74 7.78 5.88 9.24
CA ARG A 74 7.21 7.08 8.60
C ARG A 74 5.71 6.99 8.33
N ALA A 75 5.14 5.80 8.24
CA ALA A 75 3.71 5.64 8.05
C ALA A 75 2.97 5.82 9.38
N GLU A 76 1.69 6.12 9.28
CA GLU A 76 0.82 6.26 10.45
C GLU A 76 0.14 4.93 10.76
N SER A 77 0.32 4.43 11.99
CA SER A 77 -0.30 3.19 12.44
C SER A 77 -1.75 3.41 12.80
N VAL A 78 -2.60 2.51 12.33
CA VAL A 78 -4.04 2.50 12.62
C VAL A 78 -4.34 1.24 13.43
N GLU A 79 -5.09 1.38 14.51
CA GLU A 79 -5.55 0.24 15.29
C GLU A 79 -6.90 -0.23 14.77
N VAL A 80 -6.99 -1.52 14.44
CA VAL A 80 -8.22 -2.14 13.94
C VAL A 80 -8.58 -3.30 14.87
N HIS A 81 -9.71 -3.17 15.55
CA HIS A 81 -10.21 -4.19 16.47
C HIS A 81 -11.49 -4.85 15.95
N SER A 82 -11.89 -4.55 14.71
CA SER A 82 -13.13 -5.02 14.12
C SER A 82 -12.89 -6.29 13.31
N SER A 83 -13.84 -7.24 13.42
CA SER A 83 -13.91 -8.40 12.56
C SER A 83 -14.93 -8.25 11.44
N ILE A 84 -15.37 -7.02 11.17
CA ILE A 84 -16.36 -6.73 10.12
C ILE A 84 -15.75 -7.02 8.75
N GLU A 85 -16.52 -7.67 7.91
CA GLU A 85 -16.13 -7.91 6.52
C GLU A 85 -16.62 -6.75 5.66
N LEU A 86 -15.70 -5.89 5.21
CA LEU A 86 -15.98 -4.82 4.27
C LEU A 86 -15.77 -5.29 2.82
N SER A 87 -14.84 -6.20 2.61
CA SER A 87 -14.55 -6.77 1.30
C SER A 87 -14.98 -8.23 1.26
N PRO A 88 -15.58 -8.70 0.13
CA PRO A 88 -15.85 -10.12 -0.06
C PRO A 88 -14.57 -10.94 -0.18
N ASP A 89 -13.45 -10.32 -0.56
CA ASP A 89 -12.15 -10.97 -0.58
C ASP A 89 -11.46 -10.81 0.76
N PRO A 90 -11.18 -11.92 1.50
CA PRO A 90 -10.50 -11.84 2.79
C PRO A 90 -9.11 -11.20 2.73
N ASP A 91 -8.42 -11.34 1.60
CA ASP A 91 -7.08 -10.75 1.43
C ASP A 91 -7.12 -9.23 1.33
N ASP A 92 -8.19 -8.67 0.80
CA ASP A 92 -8.36 -7.21 0.66
C ASP A 92 -8.99 -6.57 1.90
N ASN A 93 -9.66 -7.36 2.74
CA ASN A 93 -10.38 -6.85 3.89
C ASN A 93 -9.51 -6.06 4.88
N PRO A 94 -8.28 -6.50 5.23
CA PRO A 94 -7.43 -5.72 6.13
C PRO A 94 -7.14 -4.30 5.62
N PHE A 95 -6.99 -4.14 4.30
CA PHE A 95 -6.75 -2.83 3.68
C PHE A 95 -7.99 -1.95 3.76
N CYS A 96 -9.17 -2.53 3.52
CA CYS A 96 -10.44 -1.81 3.63
C CYS A 96 -10.69 -1.34 5.06
N LEU A 97 -10.47 -2.20 6.05
CA LEU A 97 -10.63 -1.86 7.47
C LEU A 97 -9.66 -0.76 7.90
N CYS A 98 -8.40 -0.86 7.47
CA CYS A 98 -7.39 0.16 7.76
C CYS A 98 -7.80 1.51 7.18
N ALA A 99 -8.23 1.53 5.93
CA ALA A 99 -8.65 2.76 5.26
C ALA A 99 -9.85 3.41 5.96
N GLU A 100 -10.86 2.62 6.33
CA GLU A 100 -12.05 3.16 6.98
C GLU A 100 -11.77 3.62 8.40
N ARG A 101 -11.02 2.86 9.18
CA ARG A 101 -10.67 3.23 10.56
C ARG A 101 -9.73 4.43 10.61
N GLY A 102 -8.79 4.49 9.68
CA GLY A 102 -7.85 5.60 9.57
C GLY A 102 -8.41 6.80 8.85
N LYS A 103 -9.65 6.74 8.36
CA LYS A 103 -10.30 7.81 7.60
C LYS A 103 -9.46 8.23 6.39
N ALA A 104 -8.95 7.24 5.66
CA ALA A 104 -8.15 7.49 4.47
C ALA A 104 -8.96 8.21 3.40
N ASP A 105 -8.31 9.11 2.69
CA ASP A 105 -8.94 9.78 1.55
C ASP A 105 -9.00 8.85 0.34
N PHE A 106 -8.02 7.96 0.20
CA PHE A 106 -7.98 7.04 -0.93
C PHE A 106 -7.23 5.74 -0.60
N ILE A 107 -7.51 4.73 -1.42
CA ILE A 107 -6.78 3.47 -1.49
C ILE A 107 -6.14 3.40 -2.87
N VAL A 108 -4.82 3.24 -2.93
CA VAL A 108 -4.07 3.11 -4.19
C VAL A 108 -3.84 1.64 -4.46
N THR A 109 -4.31 1.15 -5.59
CA THR A 109 -4.22 -0.27 -5.98
C THR A 109 -4.09 -0.42 -7.49
N LEU A 110 -3.43 -1.49 -7.93
CA LEU A 110 -3.40 -1.85 -9.36
C LEU A 110 -4.72 -2.47 -9.82
N ASN A 111 -5.58 -2.90 -8.89
CA ASN A 111 -6.83 -3.59 -9.17
C ASN A 111 -8.02 -2.88 -8.54
N PRO A 112 -8.35 -1.63 -8.97
CA PRO A 112 -9.43 -0.86 -8.32
C PRO A 112 -10.78 -1.58 -8.34
N LYS A 113 -11.04 -2.40 -9.36
CA LYS A 113 -12.29 -3.13 -9.51
C LYS A 113 -12.51 -4.19 -8.44
N ASP A 114 -11.43 -4.67 -7.80
CA ASP A 114 -11.50 -5.71 -6.77
C ASP A 114 -11.89 -5.14 -5.41
N PHE A 115 -11.87 -3.81 -5.25
CA PHE A 115 -12.24 -3.15 -4.01
C PHE A 115 -13.69 -2.67 -4.04
N PRO A 116 -14.45 -2.85 -2.94
CA PRO A 116 -15.87 -2.51 -2.90
C PRO A 116 -16.07 -1.01 -2.68
N GLN A 117 -15.96 -0.21 -3.72
CA GLN A 117 -16.09 1.25 -3.65
C GLN A 117 -17.40 1.70 -2.99
N ASP A 118 -18.49 0.96 -3.20
CA ASP A 118 -19.81 1.26 -2.64
C ASP A 118 -19.86 1.10 -1.12
N ARG A 119 -18.91 0.38 -0.52
CA ARG A 119 -18.80 0.17 0.94
C ARG A 119 -17.73 1.03 1.58
N LEU A 120 -16.97 1.79 0.78
CA LEU A 120 -15.82 2.55 1.24
C LEU A 120 -16.05 4.04 1.06
N LYS A 121 -15.66 4.82 2.08
CA LYS A 121 -15.60 6.28 1.97
C LYS A 121 -14.35 6.70 1.20
N ALA A 122 -13.26 5.96 1.36
CA ALA A 122 -12.02 6.21 0.64
C ALA A 122 -12.25 6.00 -0.86
N LYS A 123 -11.64 6.85 -1.69
CA LYS A 123 -11.62 6.67 -3.13
C LYS A 123 -10.62 5.60 -3.53
N VAL A 124 -11.05 4.61 -4.29
CA VAL A 124 -10.18 3.57 -4.82
C VAL A 124 -9.60 4.06 -6.14
N LEU A 125 -8.27 4.19 -6.19
CA LEU A 125 -7.56 4.79 -7.33
C LEU A 125 -6.43 3.87 -7.82
N SER A 126 -6.12 3.96 -9.11
CA SER A 126 -4.88 3.40 -9.64
C SER A 126 -3.71 4.36 -9.38
N PRO A 127 -2.45 3.88 -9.41
CA PRO A 127 -1.29 4.75 -9.20
C PRO A 127 -1.21 5.93 -10.17
N THR A 128 -1.69 5.77 -11.39
CA THR A 128 -1.68 6.84 -12.40
C THR A 128 -2.61 8.00 -12.06
N ARG A 129 -3.60 7.77 -11.18
CA ARG A 129 -4.59 8.78 -10.80
C ARG A 129 -4.28 9.48 -9.47
N LEU A 130 -3.21 9.07 -8.82
CA LEU A 130 -2.78 9.70 -7.58
C LEU A 130 -1.90 10.91 -7.89
N ASP A 131 -2.47 12.09 -7.78
CA ASP A 131 -1.75 13.36 -8.00
C ASP A 131 -1.49 14.10 -6.71
#